data_c8d435a6f1e6eac11f85895c1c847cb2
#
_entry.id   c8d435a6f1e6eac11f85895c1c847cb2
#
_cell.length_a   1.000
_cell.length_b   1.000
_cell.length_c   1.000
_cell.angle_alpha   90.00
_cell.angle_beta   90.00
_cell.angle_gamma   90.00
#
_symmetry.space_group_name_H-M   'P 1'
#
loop_
_entity.id
_entity.type
_entity.pdbx_description
1 polymer ?
#
loop_
_entity_poly.entity_id
_entity_poly.type
_entity_poly.pdbx_seq_one_letter_code
_entity_poly.pdbx_strand_id
1 'polypeptide(L)'
;IAGTLSGGEQQRLSIARALLNNPQVILADEPTGNLDPAASDGIMQLFRAIAGNGCAVIMATHNIGNIQQYPSRTIRFNQGQIEEIDIVSILGY
;
A
#
# COMPACT_ATOMS: atom_id res chain seq x y z
N ILE A 1 -7.91 18.64 16.04
CA ILE A 1 -9.04 18.96 15.16
C ILE A 1 -8.80 18.33 13.80
N ALA A 2 -9.82 17.61 13.32
CA ALA A 2 -9.68 16.81 12.10
C ALA A 2 -9.33 17.65 10.87
N GLY A 3 -9.75 18.89 10.78
CA GLY A 3 -9.50 19.74 9.62
C GLY A 3 -8.05 20.14 9.43
N THR A 4 -7.17 19.89 10.40
CA THR A 4 -5.77 20.26 10.35
C THR A 4 -4.84 19.06 10.18
N LEU A 5 -5.40 17.87 9.93
CA LEU A 5 -4.57 16.68 9.78
C LEU A 5 -3.76 16.72 8.47
N SER A 6 -2.51 16.26 8.53
CA SER A 6 -1.69 16.07 7.34
C SER A 6 -2.24 14.94 6.47
N GLY A 7 -1.77 14.84 5.22
CA GLY A 7 -2.17 13.74 4.34
C GLY A 7 -1.85 12.37 4.92
N GLY A 8 -0.69 12.21 5.55
CA GLY A 8 -0.30 10.96 6.19
C GLY A 8 -1.18 10.63 7.39
N GLU A 9 -1.52 11.64 8.20
CA GLU A 9 -2.41 11.45 9.35
C GLU A 9 -3.83 11.09 8.91
N GLN A 10 -4.33 11.72 7.85
CA GLN A 10 -5.64 11.41 7.27
C GLN A 10 -5.67 9.95 6.78
N GLN A 11 -4.59 9.52 6.12
CA GLN A 11 -4.50 8.16 5.62
C GLN A 11 -4.45 7.15 6.76
N ARG A 12 -3.68 7.42 7.80
CA ARG A 12 -3.65 6.56 8.99
C ARG A 12 -5.01 6.45 9.65
N LEU A 13 -5.74 7.55 9.72
CA LEU A 13 -7.09 7.55 10.27
C LEU A 13 -8.03 6.69 9.43
N SER A 14 -7.96 6.78 8.11
CA SER A 14 -8.75 5.95 7.21
C SER A 14 -8.45 4.46 7.41
N ILE A 15 -7.18 4.11 7.55
CA ILE A 15 -6.78 2.73 7.79
C ILE A 15 -7.29 2.25 9.14
N ALA A 16 -7.18 3.07 10.18
CA ALA A 16 -7.68 2.74 11.50
C ALA A 16 -9.19 2.46 11.48
N ARG A 17 -9.95 3.27 10.76
CA ARG A 17 -11.40 3.07 10.60
C ARG A 17 -11.69 1.73 9.90
N ALA A 18 -10.95 1.40 8.88
CA ALA A 18 -11.11 0.13 8.18
C ALA A 18 -10.87 -1.06 9.11
N LEU A 19 -9.94 -0.92 10.06
CA LEU A 19 -9.59 -2.00 10.98
C LEU A 19 -10.63 -2.22 12.09
N LEU A 20 -11.52 -1.26 12.35
CA LEU A 20 -12.50 -1.38 13.44
C LEU A 20 -13.42 -2.59 13.30
N ASN A 21 -13.66 -3.05 12.09
CA ASN A 21 -14.52 -4.19 11.81
C ASN A 21 -13.77 -5.52 11.70
N ASN A 22 -12.51 -5.56 12.08
CA ASN A 22 -11.65 -6.74 11.98
C ASN A 22 -11.70 -7.39 10.60
N PRO A 23 -11.38 -6.66 9.53
CA PRO A 23 -11.50 -7.19 8.17
C PRO A 23 -10.50 -8.30 7.91
N GLN A 24 -10.86 -9.25 7.06
CA GLN A 24 -9.95 -10.27 6.59
C GLN A 24 -9.10 -9.77 5.42
N VAL A 25 -9.60 -8.78 4.69
CA VAL A 25 -8.94 -8.21 3.52
C VAL A 25 -9.08 -6.68 3.55
N ILE A 26 -8.00 -5.99 3.25
CA ILE A 26 -8.00 -4.55 3.04
C ILE A 26 -7.59 -4.29 1.59
N LEU A 27 -8.38 -3.44 0.91
CA LEU A 27 -8.07 -2.96 -0.42
C LEU A 27 -7.61 -1.51 -0.31
N ALA A 28 -6.43 -1.22 -0.84
CA ALA A 28 -5.86 0.12 -0.82
C ALA A 28 -5.51 0.56 -2.24
N ASP A 29 -6.02 1.71 -2.65
CA ASP A 29 -5.81 2.27 -3.98
C ASP A 29 -4.92 3.50 -3.85
N GLU A 30 -3.70 3.41 -4.39
CA GLU A 30 -2.69 4.47 -4.32
C GLU A 30 -2.55 5.07 -2.91
N PRO A 31 -2.35 4.24 -1.88
CA PRO A 31 -2.44 4.72 -0.49
C PRO A 31 -1.35 5.71 -0.10
N THR A 32 -0.27 5.79 -0.86
CA THR A 32 0.83 6.72 -0.61
C THR A 32 0.88 7.86 -1.62
N GLY A 33 -0.12 7.98 -2.49
CA GLY A 33 -0.20 9.08 -3.45
C GLY A 33 -0.28 10.42 -2.72
N ASN A 34 0.50 11.39 -3.18
CA ASN A 34 0.55 12.74 -2.61
C ASN A 34 1.15 12.83 -1.21
N LEU A 35 1.77 11.76 -0.71
CA LEU A 35 2.49 11.80 0.56
C LEU A 35 3.98 12.05 0.31
N ASP A 36 4.62 12.74 1.26
CA ASP A 36 6.07 12.86 1.23
C ASP A 36 6.73 11.49 1.53
N PRO A 37 8.05 11.34 1.26
CA PRO A 37 8.69 10.03 1.43
C PRO A 37 8.60 9.45 2.84
N ALA A 38 8.69 10.29 3.86
CA ALA A 38 8.63 9.82 5.25
C ALA A 38 7.23 9.32 5.60
N ALA A 39 6.19 10.07 5.21
CA ALA A 39 4.80 9.68 5.43
C ALA A 39 4.45 8.43 4.63
N SER A 40 4.91 8.36 3.37
CA SER A 40 4.72 7.18 2.52
C SER A 40 5.31 5.93 3.16
N ASP A 41 6.54 6.02 3.66
CA ASP A 41 7.22 4.91 4.32
C ASP A 41 6.44 4.46 5.56
N GLY A 42 5.95 5.39 6.36
CA GLY A 42 5.14 5.08 7.54
C GLY A 42 3.85 4.32 7.20
N ILE A 43 3.20 4.70 6.10
CA ILE A 43 1.98 4.02 5.64
C ILE A 43 2.30 2.59 5.16
N MET A 44 3.40 2.43 4.41
CA MET A 44 3.81 1.10 3.93
C MET A 44 4.17 0.17 5.10
N GLN A 45 4.87 0.69 6.11
CA GLN A 45 5.18 -0.08 7.31
C GLN A 45 3.92 -0.48 8.07
N LEU A 46 2.94 0.39 8.13
CA LEU A 46 1.65 0.11 8.76
C LEU A 46 0.93 -1.05 8.04
N PHE A 47 0.87 -1.01 6.72
CA PHE A 47 0.27 -2.11 5.95
C PHE A 47 1.02 -3.42 6.15
N ARG A 48 2.33 -3.36 6.25
CA ARG A 48 3.13 -4.55 6.50
C ARG A 48 2.82 -5.17 7.87
N ALA A 49 2.66 -4.33 8.87
CA ALA A 49 2.27 -4.77 10.22
C ALA A 49 0.87 -5.41 10.21
N ILE A 50 -0.07 -4.81 9.50
CA ILE A 50 -1.43 -5.33 9.36
C ILE A 50 -1.42 -6.72 8.69
N ALA A 51 -0.65 -6.86 7.61
CA ALA A 51 -0.50 -8.13 6.92
C ALA A 51 0.15 -9.18 7.83
N GLY A 52 1.13 -8.78 8.65
CA GLY A 52 1.77 -9.66 9.61
C GLY A 52 0.84 -10.18 10.70
N ASN A 53 -0.28 -9.50 10.94
CA ASN A 53 -1.29 -9.89 11.91
C ASN A 53 -2.43 -10.72 11.29
N GLY A 54 -2.27 -11.17 10.07
CA GLY A 54 -3.22 -12.09 9.45
C GLY A 54 -4.27 -11.47 8.55
N CYS A 55 -4.24 -10.16 8.34
CA CYS A 55 -5.13 -9.49 7.40
C CYS A 55 -4.46 -9.44 6.03
N ALA A 56 -5.14 -9.88 4.98
CA ALA A 56 -4.62 -9.74 3.63
C ALA A 56 -4.70 -8.28 3.19
N VAL A 57 -3.62 -7.75 2.64
CA VAL A 57 -3.58 -6.39 2.11
C VAL A 57 -3.35 -6.45 0.61
N ILE A 58 -4.26 -5.89 -0.16
CA ILE A 58 -4.16 -5.78 -1.61
C ILE A 58 -4.04 -4.31 -1.95
N MET A 59 -2.98 -3.95 -2.66
CA MET A 59 -2.67 -2.55 -2.95
C MET A 59 -2.53 -2.35 -4.45
N ALA A 60 -3.22 -1.33 -4.96
CA ALA A 60 -3.01 -0.86 -6.32
C ALA A 60 -2.11 0.36 -6.28
N THR A 61 -1.02 0.36 -7.03
CA THR A 61 -0.08 1.47 -7.03
C THR A 61 0.69 1.55 -8.34
N HIS A 62 1.10 2.76 -8.71
CA HIS A 62 2.07 3.03 -9.76
C HIS A 62 3.46 3.34 -9.19
N ASN A 63 3.60 3.34 -7.88
CA ASN A 63 4.85 3.72 -7.23
C ASN A 63 5.83 2.54 -7.20
N ILE A 64 6.72 2.50 -8.17
CA ILE A 64 7.73 1.44 -8.29
C ILE A 64 8.66 1.43 -7.07
N GLY A 65 8.99 2.61 -6.53
CA GLY A 65 9.82 2.71 -5.34
C GLY A 65 9.24 1.98 -4.13
N ASN A 66 7.92 2.09 -3.93
CA ASN A 66 7.26 1.36 -2.85
C ASN A 66 7.30 -0.16 -3.09
N ILE A 67 7.13 -0.60 -4.32
CA ILE A 67 7.18 -2.02 -4.67
C ILE A 67 8.60 -2.56 -4.43
N GLN A 68 9.62 -1.80 -4.77
CA GLN A 68 11.02 -2.17 -4.54
C GLN A 68 11.35 -2.29 -3.06
N GLN A 69 10.91 -1.30 -2.27
CA GLN A 69 11.26 -1.20 -0.86
C GLN A 69 10.49 -2.20 -0.01
N TYR A 70 9.28 -2.55 -0.42
CA TYR A 70 8.41 -3.48 0.29
C TYR A 70 7.98 -4.61 -0.64
N PRO A 71 8.90 -5.53 -0.98
CA PRO A 71 8.61 -6.60 -1.94
C PRO A 71 7.46 -7.49 -1.50
N SER A 72 6.62 -7.84 -2.44
CA SER A 72 5.50 -8.74 -2.22
C SER A 72 5.09 -9.35 -3.54
N ARG A 73 4.12 -10.25 -3.50
CA ARG A 73 3.53 -10.78 -4.73
C ARG A 73 2.95 -9.62 -5.54
N THR A 74 3.37 -9.50 -6.78
CA THR A 74 3.01 -8.37 -7.63
C THR A 74 2.34 -8.85 -8.91
N ILE A 75 1.24 -8.20 -9.27
CA ILE A 75 0.49 -8.48 -10.48
C ILE A 75 0.45 -7.19 -11.30
N ARG A 76 0.78 -7.29 -12.57
CA ARG A 76 0.71 -6.16 -13.50
C ARG A 76 -0.44 -6.34 -14.45
N PHE A 77 -1.22 -5.26 -14.63
CA PHE A 77 -2.24 -5.18 -15.66
C PHE A 77 -1.65 -4.46 -16.86
N ASN A 78 -1.66 -5.12 -18.00
CA ASN A 78 -1.08 -4.58 -19.23
C ASN A 78 -2.00 -4.90 -20.41
N GLN A 79 -2.60 -3.87 -21.01
CA GLN A 79 -3.45 -3.99 -22.20
C GLN A 79 -4.54 -5.05 -22.03
N GLY A 80 -5.21 -5.04 -20.88
CA GLY A 80 -6.28 -5.99 -20.60
C GLY A 80 -5.82 -7.37 -20.16
N GLN A 81 -4.53 -7.58 -20.05
CA GLN A 81 -3.95 -8.85 -19.58
C GLN A 81 -3.41 -8.71 -18.18
N ILE A 82 -3.41 -9.82 -17.46
CA ILE A 82 -2.93 -9.90 -16.08
C ILE A 82 -1.68 -10.78 -16.07
N GLU A 83 -0.60 -10.26 -15.50
CA GLU A 83 0.67 -10.98 -15.40
C GLU A 83 1.16 -10.93 -13.95
N GLU A 84 1.56 -12.08 -13.41
CA GLU A 84 2.32 -12.09 -12.17
C GLU A 84 3.78 -11.86 -12.52
N ILE A 85 4.39 -10.87 -11.88
CA ILE A 85 5.75 -10.45 -12.20
C ILE A 85 6.68 -10.57 -11.01
N ASP A 86 7.96 -10.79 -11.31
CA ASP A 86 9.04 -10.69 -10.34
C ASP A 86 9.50 -9.24 -10.29
N ILE A 87 9.56 -8.66 -9.11
CA ILE A 87 10.01 -7.27 -8.94
C ILE A 87 11.42 -7.07 -9.50
N VAL A 88 12.27 -8.06 -9.44
CA VAL A 88 13.62 -8.00 -10.00
C VAL A 88 13.55 -7.81 -11.52
N SER A 89 12.62 -8.49 -12.20
CA SER A 89 12.43 -8.33 -13.64
C SER A 89 11.95 -6.93 -14.01
N ILE A 90 11.07 -6.32 -13.20
CA ILE A 90 10.61 -4.95 -13.42
C ILE A 90 11.78 -3.98 -13.38
N LEU A 91 12.74 -4.24 -12.50
CA LEU A 91 13.90 -3.37 -12.31
C LEU A 91 15.00 -3.60 -13.34
N GLY A 92 14.88 -4.63 -14.18
CA GLY A 92 15.87 -4.94 -15.18
C GLY A 92 17.13 -5.63 -14.66
N TYR A 93 17.05 -6.19 -13.48
CA TYR A 93 18.17 -6.92 -12.87
C TYR A 93 18.21 -8.38 -13.29
#